data_22bdfc2ac1ceedab38bf43529471de30
#
_entry.id   22bdfc2ac1ceedab38bf43529471de30
#
_cell.length_a   1.000
_cell.length_b   1.000
_cell.length_c   1.000
_cell.angle_alpha   90.00
_cell.angle_beta   90.00
_cell.angle_gamma   90.00
#
_symmetry.space_group_name_H-M   'P 1'
#
loop_
_entity.id
_entity.type
_entity.pdbx_description
1 polymer ?
#
loop_
_entity_poly.entity_id
_entity_poly.type
_entity_poly.pdbx_seq_one_letter_code
_entity_poly.pdbx_strand_id
1 'polypeptide(L)'
;MASSQSKDQSRSPNKLRVTFSSDMADRSRSGTGEEAKEKRTAGKGKVWEYIALATVPLVLVLGNSMIVPILPTLVRELKITSFQSSLVITLFSVTAGLIIPIAGYLSDRFSRKAVMIPALIIYGGAGVLSGMAAIWHSYWMLLASRALQGIGAAGTTPIAMALVGDLYKDAEESKALGLIEASNGSGKVISPILGSLLALIVWYAAFFAFPVFCVLAIAAIVFLIKEPKREAEPTPLKEYIGKIGRIFKKDGRWLVVSFWAGAAAMFILFGVLFFLSNMLEDKPYNINGVRKGFVLAIPLFGMVTTAYITGSVIRKNGVLIRWLMNIGLFLMAAALCATIWLNQNLYIFIGLLTVSSIGTGLLLPCLTTMITGVVEKAERGMITSLYSSLRFLGVAFGPPLFGWMLEKSQRTVFITVTVLSFLTLLLVLFLVKPAKQVK
;
A
#
# COMPACT_ATOMS: atom_id res chain seq x y z
N MET A 1 57.43 32.79 -64.36
CA MET A 1 56.98 33.73 -65.32
C MET A 1 55.84 34.47 -64.73
N ALA A 2 56.10 35.67 -64.45
CA ALA A 2 55.44 36.95 -64.73
C ALA A 2 54.18 37.19 -63.84
N SER A 3 54.29 38.05 -62.89
CA SER A 3 54.16 39.54 -62.88
C SER A 3 52.69 39.94 -63.04
N SER A 4 52.15 40.88 -62.37
CA SER A 4 52.56 42.13 -61.78
C SER A 4 51.40 42.85 -61.11
N GLN A 5 51.70 43.61 -60.06
CA GLN A 5 51.27 44.99 -59.81
C GLN A 5 49.76 45.33 -59.88
N SER A 6 49.22 45.99 -58.96
CA SER A 6 49.41 47.18 -58.10
C SER A 6 48.16 48.08 -58.27
N LYS A 7 47.62 48.59 -57.21
CA LYS A 7 47.34 50.02 -56.90
C LYS A 7 46.22 50.11 -55.83
N ASP A 8 46.61 50.43 -54.71
CA ASP A 8 46.36 51.64 -53.90
C ASP A 8 45.19 52.50 -54.31
N GLN A 9 44.19 52.63 -53.40
CA GLN A 9 43.54 53.95 -53.15
C GLN A 9 42.79 53.89 -51.81
N SER A 10 43.30 54.72 -50.92
CA SER A 10 42.71 55.24 -49.69
C SER A 10 41.25 55.67 -49.81
N ARG A 11 40.41 55.27 -48.86
CA ARG A 11 39.26 56.10 -48.39
C ARG A 11 38.90 55.76 -46.92
N SER A 12 38.90 56.80 -46.18
CA SER A 12 38.39 57.20 -44.85
C SER A 12 37.41 56.29 -44.07
N PRO A 13 37.53 56.21 -42.74
CA PRO A 13 36.69 55.35 -41.88
C PRO A 13 35.31 55.95 -41.68
N ASN A 14 34.27 55.27 -42.14
CA ASN A 14 32.89 55.57 -41.83
C ASN A 14 32.53 54.99 -40.46
N LYS A 15 32.34 55.84 -39.44
CA LYS A 15 31.85 55.51 -38.10
C LYS A 15 30.44 54.98 -38.19
N LEU A 16 30.25 53.65 -38.23
CA LEU A 16 28.96 53.01 -37.96
C LEU A 16 28.74 53.08 -36.47
N ARG A 17 27.87 54.00 -36.06
CA ARG A 17 27.24 54.02 -34.73
C ARG A 17 26.34 52.80 -34.59
N VAL A 18 26.83 51.79 -33.88
CA VAL A 18 25.99 50.67 -33.43
C VAL A 18 25.14 51.21 -32.27
N THR A 19 23.91 51.59 -32.55
CA THR A 19 22.86 51.75 -31.53
C THR A 19 22.57 50.37 -30.98
N PHE A 20 23.13 50.04 -29.83
CA PHE A 20 22.71 48.87 -29.03
C PHE A 20 21.27 49.16 -28.60
N SER A 21 20.34 48.47 -29.21
CA SER A 21 18.92 48.50 -28.89
C SER A 21 18.76 47.94 -27.48
N SER A 22 18.28 48.74 -26.55
CA SER A 22 17.85 48.38 -25.20
C SER A 22 16.74 47.32 -25.19
N ASP A 23 16.11 47.08 -26.35
CA ASP A 23 15.03 46.11 -26.52
C ASP A 23 15.47 44.62 -26.45
N MET A 24 16.75 44.28 -26.68
CA MET A 24 17.23 42.89 -26.54
C MET A 24 17.50 42.50 -25.08
N ALA A 25 17.84 43.43 -24.23
CA ALA A 25 18.07 43.16 -22.79
C ALA A 25 16.75 42.99 -22.01
N ASP A 26 15.69 43.63 -22.46
CA ASP A 26 14.36 43.51 -21.84
C ASP A 26 13.63 42.23 -22.26
N ARG A 27 13.78 41.76 -23.51
CA ARG A 27 13.24 40.47 -23.94
C ARG A 27 13.92 39.25 -23.30
N SER A 28 15.19 39.32 -22.95
CA SER A 28 15.88 38.23 -22.27
C SER A 28 15.50 38.14 -20.77
N ARG A 29 15.15 39.24 -20.12
CA ARG A 29 14.69 39.29 -18.75
C ARG A 29 13.21 38.89 -18.58
N SER A 30 12.34 39.22 -19.53
CA SER A 30 10.93 38.79 -19.47
C SER A 30 10.78 37.27 -19.73
N GLY A 31 11.55 36.71 -20.69
CA GLY A 31 11.51 35.27 -20.97
C GLY A 31 11.97 34.38 -19.81
N THR A 32 13.01 34.79 -19.07
CA THR A 32 13.48 34.04 -17.89
C THR A 32 12.52 34.09 -16.70
N GLY A 33 11.77 35.19 -16.56
CA GLY A 33 10.75 35.36 -15.51
C GLY A 33 9.49 34.53 -15.77
N GLU A 34 9.04 34.48 -17.04
CA GLU A 34 7.89 33.68 -17.47
C GLU A 34 8.20 32.18 -17.44
N GLU A 35 9.34 31.74 -17.96
CA GLU A 35 9.79 30.34 -17.85
C GLU A 35 9.98 29.88 -16.40
N ALA A 36 10.50 30.72 -15.52
CA ALA A 36 10.63 30.41 -14.10
C ALA A 36 9.26 30.34 -13.40
N LYS A 37 8.30 31.18 -13.82
CA LYS A 37 6.93 31.18 -13.31
C LYS A 37 6.14 29.97 -13.84
N GLU A 38 6.35 29.58 -15.08
CA GLU A 38 5.78 28.41 -15.71
C GLU A 38 6.33 27.10 -15.11
N LYS A 39 7.64 26.99 -14.87
CA LYS A 39 8.26 25.89 -14.14
C LYS A 39 7.81 25.80 -12.66
N ARG A 40 7.58 26.96 -12.01
CA ARG A 40 7.01 26.98 -10.65
C ARG A 40 5.54 26.57 -10.59
N THR A 41 4.73 26.97 -11.57
CA THR A 41 3.32 26.57 -11.67
C THR A 41 3.19 25.10 -12.06
N ALA A 42 4.00 24.62 -13.00
CA ALA A 42 4.07 23.19 -13.35
C ALA A 42 4.54 22.32 -12.15
N GLY A 43 5.52 22.80 -11.38
CA GLY A 43 5.97 22.15 -10.15
C GLY A 43 4.90 22.08 -9.05
N LYS A 44 4.10 23.14 -8.89
CA LYS A 44 2.99 23.16 -7.94
C LYS A 44 1.86 22.21 -8.36
N GLY A 45 1.53 22.14 -9.65
CA GLY A 45 0.53 21.20 -10.18
C GLY A 45 0.90 19.74 -9.86
N LYS A 46 2.15 19.35 -10.08
CA LYS A 46 2.65 18.01 -9.79
C LYS A 46 2.56 17.63 -8.31
N VAL A 47 2.79 18.56 -7.38
CA VAL A 47 2.65 18.29 -5.94
C VAL A 47 1.22 17.94 -5.58
N TRP A 48 0.25 18.62 -6.13
CA TRP A 48 -1.17 18.33 -5.89
C TRP A 48 -1.60 16.98 -6.50
N GLU A 49 -1.08 16.62 -7.67
CA GLU A 49 -1.28 15.28 -8.24
C GLU A 49 -0.73 14.18 -7.34
N TYR A 50 0.47 14.36 -6.79
CA TYR A 50 1.06 13.42 -5.82
C TYR A 50 0.22 13.30 -4.54
N ILE A 51 -0.28 14.40 -4.02
CA ILE A 51 -1.16 14.39 -2.84
C ILE A 51 -2.44 13.62 -3.17
N ALA A 52 -3.06 13.87 -4.32
CA ALA A 52 -4.26 13.16 -4.75
C ALA A 52 -4.03 11.64 -4.87
N LEU A 53 -2.92 11.23 -5.46
CA LEU A 53 -2.56 9.81 -5.58
C LEU A 53 -2.30 9.16 -4.21
N ALA A 54 -1.74 9.90 -3.26
CA ALA A 54 -1.45 9.40 -1.92
C ALA A 54 -2.71 9.27 -1.03
N THR A 55 -3.80 10.01 -1.30
CA THR A 55 -5.04 9.89 -0.52
C THR A 55 -5.73 8.54 -0.70
N VAL A 56 -5.63 7.92 -1.88
CA VAL A 56 -6.31 6.66 -2.21
C VAL A 56 -5.86 5.49 -1.34
N PRO A 57 -4.53 5.18 -1.25
CA PRO A 57 -4.06 4.11 -0.37
C PRO A 57 -4.30 4.43 1.11
N LEU A 58 -4.28 5.70 1.50
CA LEU A 58 -4.59 6.11 2.86
C LEU A 58 -6.02 5.72 3.23
N VAL A 59 -7.01 6.06 2.38
CA VAL A 59 -8.43 5.72 2.60
C VAL A 59 -8.63 4.21 2.73
N LEU A 60 -7.99 3.41 1.86
CA LEU A 60 -8.07 1.95 1.91
C LEU A 60 -7.56 1.40 3.24
N VAL A 61 -6.39 1.86 3.67
CA VAL A 61 -5.75 1.33 4.88
C VAL A 61 -6.49 1.76 6.14
N LEU A 62 -6.96 3.00 6.18
CA LEU A 62 -7.80 3.50 7.27
C LEU A 62 -9.00 2.57 7.47
N GLY A 63 -9.67 2.16 6.38
CA GLY A 63 -10.87 1.34 6.43
C GLY A 63 -10.74 -0.05 7.06
N ASN A 64 -9.57 -0.62 7.05
CA ASN A 64 -9.35 -1.94 7.64
C ASN A 64 -8.70 -1.85 9.04
N SER A 65 -7.65 -1.04 9.15
CA SER A 65 -6.86 -0.98 10.39
C SER A 65 -7.53 -0.17 11.51
N MET A 66 -8.42 0.79 11.19
CA MET A 66 -9.20 1.53 12.19
C MET A 66 -10.20 0.65 12.96
N ILE A 67 -10.62 -0.47 12.37
CA ILE A 67 -11.60 -1.37 13.00
C ILE A 67 -10.94 -2.25 14.07
N VAL A 68 -9.65 -2.56 13.94
CA VAL A 68 -8.93 -3.47 14.86
C VAL A 68 -9.10 -3.09 16.34
N PRO A 69 -8.89 -1.82 16.76
CA PRO A 69 -9.02 -1.46 18.18
C PRO A 69 -10.46 -1.49 18.70
N ILE A 70 -11.47 -1.45 17.83
CA ILE A 70 -12.88 -1.46 18.25
C ILE A 70 -13.51 -2.87 18.23
N LEU A 71 -12.80 -3.92 17.77
CA LEU A 71 -13.32 -5.27 17.71
C LEU A 71 -13.81 -5.82 19.07
N PRO A 72 -13.07 -5.65 20.19
CA PRO A 72 -13.57 -6.07 21.50
C PRO A 72 -14.81 -5.31 21.93
N THR A 73 -14.95 -4.03 21.57
CA THR A 73 -16.17 -3.26 21.82
C THR A 73 -17.35 -3.80 20.99
N LEU A 74 -17.10 -4.18 19.73
CA LEU A 74 -18.10 -4.86 18.89
C LEU A 74 -18.66 -6.14 19.54
N VAL A 75 -17.78 -6.94 20.17
CA VAL A 75 -18.16 -8.15 20.89
C VAL A 75 -19.17 -7.83 22.01
N ARG A 76 -18.90 -6.78 22.79
CA ARG A 76 -19.77 -6.36 23.90
C ARG A 76 -21.09 -5.77 23.44
N GLU A 77 -21.02 -4.83 22.48
CA GLU A 77 -22.19 -4.06 22.02
C GLU A 77 -23.17 -4.91 21.20
N LEU A 78 -22.65 -5.77 20.32
CA LEU A 78 -23.49 -6.63 19.48
C LEU A 78 -23.75 -8.01 20.12
N LYS A 79 -23.21 -8.29 21.30
CA LYS A 79 -23.32 -9.59 22.01
C LYS A 79 -22.93 -10.77 21.12
N ILE A 80 -21.82 -10.63 20.41
CA ILE A 80 -21.27 -11.63 19.48
C ILE A 80 -19.99 -12.23 20.05
N THR A 81 -19.52 -13.33 19.45
CA THR A 81 -18.25 -13.96 19.83
C THR A 81 -17.04 -13.21 19.23
N SER A 82 -15.85 -13.42 19.80
CA SER A 82 -14.60 -12.88 19.21
C SER A 82 -14.36 -13.40 17.80
N PHE A 83 -14.74 -14.65 17.51
CA PHE A 83 -14.71 -15.20 16.16
C PHE A 83 -15.64 -14.41 15.22
N GLN A 84 -16.86 -14.15 15.65
CA GLN A 84 -17.84 -13.35 14.86
C GLN A 84 -17.34 -11.92 14.63
N SER A 85 -16.70 -11.28 15.60
CA SER A 85 -16.14 -9.94 15.43
C SER A 85 -15.00 -9.92 14.40
N SER A 86 -14.19 -10.98 14.33
CA SER A 86 -13.12 -11.11 13.35
C SER A 86 -13.63 -11.19 11.90
N LEU A 87 -14.86 -11.73 11.70
CA LEU A 87 -15.48 -11.83 10.38
C LEU A 87 -15.77 -10.45 9.75
N VAL A 88 -15.85 -9.39 10.55
CA VAL A 88 -15.97 -8.00 10.08
C VAL A 88 -14.74 -7.58 9.26
N ILE A 89 -13.53 -8.02 9.65
CA ILE A 89 -12.30 -7.82 8.87
C ILE A 89 -12.20 -8.83 7.73
N THR A 90 -12.58 -10.07 8.01
CA THR A 90 -12.48 -11.18 7.06
C THR A 90 -13.31 -10.93 5.81
N LEU A 91 -14.59 -10.61 5.93
CA LEU A 91 -15.47 -10.41 4.77
C LEU A 91 -15.03 -9.24 3.91
N PHE A 92 -14.62 -8.14 4.54
CA PHE A 92 -13.98 -7.02 3.82
C PHE A 92 -12.77 -7.50 3.01
N SER A 93 -11.87 -8.24 3.64
CA SER A 93 -10.59 -8.62 3.03
C SER A 93 -10.74 -9.75 1.99
N VAL A 94 -11.67 -10.70 2.20
CA VAL A 94 -11.99 -11.75 1.22
C VAL A 94 -12.57 -11.13 -0.04
N THR A 95 -13.59 -10.29 0.09
CA THR A 95 -14.22 -9.66 -1.08
C THR A 95 -13.24 -8.73 -1.80
N ALA A 96 -12.43 -7.95 -1.09
CA ALA A 96 -11.36 -7.17 -1.70
C ALA A 96 -10.38 -8.07 -2.45
N GLY A 97 -9.88 -9.13 -1.80
CA GLY A 97 -8.94 -10.07 -2.41
C GLY A 97 -9.46 -10.71 -3.69
N LEU A 98 -10.72 -11.15 -3.70
CA LEU A 98 -11.34 -11.77 -4.87
C LEU A 98 -11.59 -10.79 -6.02
N ILE A 99 -11.93 -9.54 -5.71
CA ILE A 99 -12.30 -8.53 -6.72
C ILE A 99 -11.07 -7.74 -7.24
N ILE A 100 -9.96 -7.65 -6.51
CA ILE A 100 -8.75 -6.91 -6.96
C ILE A 100 -8.29 -7.31 -8.36
N PRO A 101 -8.16 -8.59 -8.75
CA PRO A 101 -7.75 -8.96 -10.10
C PRO A 101 -8.77 -8.51 -11.17
N ILE A 102 -10.06 -8.58 -10.84
CA ILE A 102 -11.14 -8.15 -11.72
C ILE A 102 -11.12 -6.63 -11.89
N ALA A 103 -10.99 -5.88 -10.80
CA ALA A 103 -10.88 -4.43 -10.82
C ALA A 103 -9.64 -3.96 -11.60
N GLY A 104 -8.51 -4.66 -11.46
CA GLY A 104 -7.29 -4.44 -12.25
C GLY A 104 -7.56 -4.58 -13.74
N TYR A 105 -8.15 -5.71 -14.16
CA TYR A 105 -8.52 -5.93 -15.55
C TYR A 105 -9.49 -4.88 -16.10
N LEU A 106 -10.54 -4.53 -15.33
CA LEU A 106 -11.51 -3.50 -15.74
C LEU A 106 -10.85 -2.14 -15.90
N SER A 107 -9.92 -1.77 -15.00
CA SER A 107 -9.19 -0.50 -15.09
C SER A 107 -8.22 -0.45 -16.27
N ASP A 108 -7.72 -1.61 -16.70
CA ASP A 108 -6.94 -1.73 -17.92
C ASP A 108 -7.80 -1.61 -19.18
N ARG A 109 -9.06 -2.03 -19.10
CA ARG A 109 -9.98 -2.02 -20.23
C ARG A 109 -10.67 -0.68 -20.46
N PHE A 110 -11.13 -0.02 -19.40
CA PHE A 110 -11.91 1.23 -19.49
C PHE A 110 -11.03 2.47 -19.24
N SER A 111 -10.90 2.89 -18.00
CA SER A 111 -9.98 3.91 -17.54
C SER A 111 -9.73 3.75 -16.04
N ARG A 112 -8.61 4.28 -15.54
CA ARG A 112 -8.29 4.20 -14.10
C ARG A 112 -9.34 4.93 -13.29
N LYS A 113 -9.68 6.18 -13.67
CA LYS A 113 -10.71 6.95 -12.98
C LYS A 113 -12.10 6.34 -13.05
N ALA A 114 -12.46 5.75 -14.20
CA ALA A 114 -13.78 5.11 -14.39
C ALA A 114 -14.00 3.92 -13.46
N VAL A 115 -12.94 3.30 -12.96
CA VAL A 115 -13.04 2.21 -11.96
C VAL A 115 -12.82 2.72 -10.56
N MET A 116 -11.88 3.64 -10.33
CA MET A 116 -11.56 4.17 -9.00
C MET A 116 -12.70 4.98 -8.37
N ILE A 117 -13.36 5.84 -9.16
CA ILE A 117 -14.41 6.72 -8.62
C ILE A 117 -15.63 5.92 -8.15
N PRO A 118 -16.24 5.04 -8.96
CA PRO A 118 -17.32 4.17 -8.49
C PRO A 118 -16.91 3.28 -7.31
N ALA A 119 -15.68 2.76 -7.32
CA ALA A 119 -15.14 1.96 -6.24
C ALA A 119 -15.10 2.74 -4.91
N LEU A 120 -14.64 3.99 -4.91
CA LEU A 120 -14.64 4.86 -3.73
C LEU A 120 -16.06 5.24 -3.29
N ILE A 121 -17.00 5.41 -4.23
CA ILE A 121 -18.42 5.65 -3.90
C ILE A 121 -19.01 4.42 -3.19
N ILE A 122 -18.77 3.22 -3.72
CA ILE A 122 -19.20 1.97 -3.09
C ILE A 122 -18.56 1.82 -1.70
N TYR A 123 -17.26 2.12 -1.60
CA TYR A 123 -16.50 2.03 -0.35
C TYR A 123 -17.07 2.97 0.74
N GLY A 124 -17.31 4.24 0.39
CA GLY A 124 -17.86 5.24 1.31
C GLY A 124 -19.32 4.94 1.66
N GLY A 125 -20.17 4.58 0.68
CA GLY A 125 -21.55 4.20 0.88
C GLY A 125 -21.70 2.96 1.78
N ALA A 126 -20.87 1.95 1.56
CA ALA A 126 -20.79 0.79 2.43
C ALA A 126 -20.33 1.14 3.87
N GLY A 127 -19.47 2.17 4.01
CA GLY A 127 -19.13 2.73 5.31
C GLY A 127 -20.35 3.29 6.06
N VAL A 128 -21.19 4.07 5.37
CA VAL A 128 -22.48 4.54 5.95
C VAL A 128 -23.35 3.36 6.36
N LEU A 129 -23.51 2.37 5.48
CA LEU A 129 -24.29 1.17 5.79
C LEU A 129 -23.73 0.40 7.00
N SER A 130 -22.41 0.34 7.16
CA SER A 130 -21.77 -0.27 8.34
C SER A 130 -22.09 0.51 9.62
N GLY A 131 -22.08 1.85 9.56
CA GLY A 131 -22.48 2.71 10.68
C GLY A 131 -23.94 2.55 11.05
N MET A 132 -24.84 2.50 10.07
CA MET A 132 -26.27 2.23 10.27
C MET A 132 -26.50 0.84 10.89
N ALA A 133 -25.81 -0.18 10.39
CA ALA A 133 -25.86 -1.53 10.95
C ALA A 133 -25.43 -1.57 12.42
N ALA A 134 -24.42 -0.77 12.79
CA ALA A 134 -23.98 -0.64 14.18
C ALA A 134 -25.06 0.03 15.06
N ILE A 135 -25.71 1.10 14.59
CA ILE A 135 -26.81 1.78 15.29
C ILE A 135 -28.01 0.83 15.50
N TRP A 136 -28.34 0.03 14.48
CA TRP A 136 -29.44 -0.94 14.56
C TRP A 136 -29.06 -2.27 15.24
N HIS A 137 -27.83 -2.38 15.74
CA HIS A 137 -27.31 -3.59 16.38
C HIS A 137 -27.45 -4.84 15.48
N SER A 138 -27.39 -4.65 14.15
CA SER A 138 -27.56 -5.72 13.18
C SER A 138 -26.22 -6.27 12.70
N TYR A 139 -25.80 -7.38 13.28
CA TYR A 139 -24.56 -8.06 12.91
C TYR A 139 -24.52 -8.48 11.45
N TRP A 140 -25.60 -9.08 10.91
CA TRP A 140 -25.66 -9.53 9.53
C TRP A 140 -25.58 -8.40 8.52
N MET A 141 -26.25 -7.28 8.81
CA MET A 141 -26.15 -6.07 7.98
C MET A 141 -24.73 -5.50 8.02
N LEU A 142 -24.06 -5.54 9.18
CA LEU A 142 -22.68 -5.12 9.31
C LEU A 142 -21.77 -5.99 8.44
N LEU A 143 -21.92 -7.32 8.46
CA LEU A 143 -21.15 -8.23 7.61
C LEU A 143 -21.39 -7.98 6.12
N ALA A 144 -22.64 -7.82 5.70
CA ALA A 144 -22.98 -7.52 4.30
C ALA A 144 -22.39 -6.19 3.83
N SER A 145 -22.47 -5.16 4.66
CA SER A 145 -21.89 -3.85 4.36
C SER A 145 -20.36 -3.90 4.28
N ARG A 146 -19.69 -4.71 5.13
CA ARG A 146 -18.24 -4.92 5.07
C ARG A 146 -17.82 -5.68 3.80
N ALA A 147 -18.62 -6.68 3.38
CA ALA A 147 -18.39 -7.35 2.10
C ALA A 147 -18.49 -6.38 0.92
N LEU A 148 -19.53 -5.53 0.90
CA LEU A 148 -19.71 -4.49 -0.11
C LEU A 148 -18.56 -3.47 -0.08
N GLN A 149 -18.08 -3.09 1.11
CA GLN A 149 -16.94 -2.18 1.27
C GLN A 149 -15.64 -2.80 0.72
N GLY A 150 -15.45 -4.13 0.86
CA GLY A 150 -14.35 -4.86 0.24
C GLY A 150 -14.37 -4.80 -1.28
N ILE A 151 -15.55 -4.85 -1.92
CA ILE A 151 -15.68 -4.65 -3.37
C ILE A 151 -15.18 -3.26 -3.77
N GLY A 152 -15.61 -2.22 -3.04
CA GLY A 152 -15.11 -0.86 -3.26
C GLY A 152 -13.60 -0.74 -3.04
N ALA A 153 -13.06 -1.41 -2.03
CA ALA A 153 -11.62 -1.42 -1.72
C ALA A 153 -10.75 -1.93 -2.89
N ALA A 154 -11.25 -2.92 -3.63
CA ALA A 154 -10.53 -3.54 -4.74
C ALA A 154 -10.17 -2.56 -5.87
N GLY A 155 -10.99 -1.53 -6.07
CA GLY A 155 -10.77 -0.50 -7.10
C GLY A 155 -9.92 0.70 -6.66
N THR A 156 -9.12 0.58 -5.62
CA THR A 156 -8.39 1.71 -5.01
C THR A 156 -6.87 1.62 -5.21
N THR A 157 -6.11 1.22 -4.22
CA THR A 157 -4.64 1.25 -4.22
C THR A 157 -3.98 0.57 -5.41
N PRO A 158 -4.38 -0.64 -5.84
CA PRO A 158 -3.73 -1.28 -6.99
C PRO A 158 -3.89 -0.47 -8.27
N ILE A 159 -5.06 0.17 -8.44
CA ILE A 159 -5.34 1.01 -9.62
C ILE A 159 -4.60 2.35 -9.51
N ALA A 160 -4.48 2.93 -8.30
CA ALA A 160 -3.67 4.13 -8.10
C ALA A 160 -2.19 3.90 -8.45
N MET A 161 -1.64 2.75 -8.09
CA MET A 161 -0.27 2.37 -8.48
C MET A 161 -0.12 2.21 -9.99
N ALA A 162 -1.10 1.60 -10.65
CA ALA A 162 -1.13 1.48 -12.11
C ALA A 162 -1.24 2.85 -12.79
N LEU A 163 -2.08 3.75 -12.26
CA LEU A 163 -2.22 5.12 -12.75
C LEU A 163 -0.91 5.91 -12.65
N VAL A 164 -0.12 5.71 -11.60
CA VAL A 164 1.22 6.29 -11.48
C VAL A 164 2.13 5.84 -12.64
N GLY A 165 2.10 4.56 -13.00
CA GLY A 165 2.86 4.02 -14.14
C GLY A 165 2.39 4.58 -15.49
N ASP A 166 1.10 4.98 -15.60
CA ASP A 166 0.53 5.60 -16.80
C ASP A 166 0.89 7.12 -16.87
N LEU A 167 1.01 7.82 -15.74
CA LEU A 167 1.27 9.26 -15.65
C LEU A 167 2.76 9.62 -15.67
N TYR A 168 3.60 8.80 -15.06
CA TYR A 168 5.00 9.12 -14.81
C TYR A 168 5.94 8.05 -15.37
N LYS A 169 7.19 8.47 -15.62
CA LYS A 169 8.26 7.56 -16.10
C LYS A 169 9.51 7.71 -15.24
N ASP A 170 10.31 6.66 -15.21
CA ASP A 170 11.65 6.64 -14.61
C ASP A 170 11.70 7.12 -13.14
N ALA A 171 12.45 8.17 -12.85
CA ALA A 171 12.63 8.68 -11.49
C ALA A 171 11.33 9.27 -10.89
N GLU A 172 10.46 9.88 -11.70
CA GLU A 172 9.18 10.45 -11.24
C GLU A 172 8.19 9.34 -10.89
N GLU A 173 8.14 8.25 -11.67
CA GLU A 173 7.33 7.06 -11.36
C GLU A 173 7.77 6.46 -10.01
N SER A 174 9.07 6.28 -9.82
CA SER A 174 9.60 5.74 -8.56
C SER A 174 9.27 6.64 -7.36
N LYS A 175 9.35 7.96 -7.53
CA LYS A 175 8.99 8.93 -6.49
C LYS A 175 7.51 8.88 -6.13
N ALA A 176 6.63 8.82 -7.11
CA ALA A 176 5.18 8.74 -6.90
C ALA A 176 4.77 7.43 -6.24
N LEU A 177 5.31 6.28 -6.67
CA LEU A 177 5.10 4.97 -6.04
C LEU A 177 5.62 4.96 -4.60
N GLY A 178 6.78 5.55 -4.34
CA GLY A 178 7.33 5.72 -2.99
C GLY A 178 6.39 6.51 -2.07
N LEU A 179 5.75 7.56 -2.59
CA LEU A 179 4.78 8.34 -1.83
C LEU A 179 3.49 7.56 -1.54
N ILE A 180 3.00 6.77 -2.50
CA ILE A 180 1.87 5.83 -2.30
C ILE A 180 2.19 4.84 -1.16
N GLU A 181 3.36 4.23 -1.18
CA GLU A 181 3.78 3.28 -0.15
C GLU A 181 3.98 3.97 1.21
N ALA A 182 4.54 5.17 1.24
CA ALA A 182 4.67 5.96 2.46
C ALA A 182 3.30 6.32 3.06
N SER A 183 2.34 6.70 2.21
CA SER A 183 0.96 6.99 2.62
C SER A 183 0.27 5.73 3.17
N ASN A 184 0.41 4.59 2.48
CA ASN A 184 -0.09 3.29 2.92
C ASN A 184 0.50 2.90 4.29
N GLY A 185 1.82 3.07 4.45
CA GLY A 185 2.52 2.81 5.70
C GLY A 185 2.06 3.72 6.83
N SER A 186 2.06 5.04 6.60
CA SER A 186 1.60 6.03 7.59
C SER A 186 0.15 5.78 8.01
N GLY A 187 -0.71 5.42 7.04
CA GLY A 187 -2.09 5.03 7.31
C GLY A 187 -2.19 3.88 8.29
N LYS A 188 -1.37 2.83 8.17
CA LYS A 188 -1.37 1.68 9.09
C LYS A 188 -1.04 2.10 10.53
N VAL A 189 -0.08 2.99 10.72
CA VAL A 189 0.32 3.48 12.05
C VAL A 189 -0.75 4.39 12.66
N ILE A 190 -1.30 5.31 11.86
CA ILE A 190 -2.29 6.29 12.32
C ILE A 190 -3.66 5.63 12.56
N SER A 191 -4.02 4.62 11.80
CA SER A 191 -5.36 3.99 11.83
C SER A 191 -5.80 3.51 13.21
N PRO A 192 -5.03 2.73 13.98
CA PRO A 192 -5.47 2.28 15.29
C PRO A 192 -5.67 3.43 16.28
N ILE A 193 -4.83 4.47 16.18
CA ILE A 193 -4.93 5.67 17.01
C ILE A 193 -6.22 6.42 16.65
N LEU A 194 -6.44 6.68 15.35
CA LEU A 194 -7.61 7.39 14.86
C LEU A 194 -8.91 6.61 15.16
N GLY A 195 -8.91 5.29 14.97
CA GLY A 195 -10.04 4.43 15.31
C GLY A 195 -10.39 4.51 16.79
N SER A 196 -9.38 4.48 17.67
CA SER A 196 -9.57 4.62 19.11
C SER A 196 -10.04 6.02 19.53
N LEU A 197 -9.57 7.08 18.85
CA LEU A 197 -10.02 8.46 19.09
C LEU A 197 -11.49 8.64 18.68
N LEU A 198 -11.87 8.15 17.52
CA LEU A 198 -13.27 8.21 17.06
C LEU A 198 -14.20 7.41 17.98
N ALA A 199 -13.73 6.29 18.51
CA ALA A 199 -14.49 5.48 19.45
C ALA A 199 -14.76 6.18 20.81
N LEU A 200 -14.05 7.28 21.13
CA LEU A 200 -14.39 8.11 22.30
C LEU A 200 -15.71 8.89 22.12
N ILE A 201 -16.08 9.20 20.88
CA ILE A 201 -17.35 9.89 20.58
C ILE A 201 -18.48 8.86 20.68
N VAL A 202 -18.44 7.86 19.81
CA VAL A 202 -19.28 6.66 19.85
C VAL A 202 -18.49 5.53 19.20
N TRP A 203 -18.65 4.29 19.68
CA TRP A 203 -17.84 3.17 19.23
C TRP A 203 -17.91 2.91 17.70
N TYR A 204 -19.01 3.29 17.06
CA TYR A 204 -19.24 3.13 15.62
C TYR A 204 -18.85 4.36 14.78
N ALA A 205 -18.31 5.44 15.38
CA ALA A 205 -17.94 6.66 14.65
C ALA A 205 -16.93 6.41 13.52
N ALA A 206 -16.05 5.41 13.68
CA ALA A 206 -15.08 5.03 12.67
C ALA A 206 -15.74 4.66 11.32
N PHE A 207 -16.93 4.06 11.33
CA PHE A 207 -17.65 3.70 10.09
C PHE A 207 -18.12 4.94 9.32
N PHE A 208 -18.54 5.99 10.02
CA PHE A 208 -18.94 7.25 9.39
C PHE A 208 -17.79 8.15 8.97
N ALA A 209 -16.56 7.86 9.40
CA ALA A 209 -15.37 8.55 8.91
C ALA A 209 -15.01 8.14 7.46
N PHE A 210 -15.33 6.91 7.04
CA PHE A 210 -14.98 6.40 5.70
C PHE A 210 -15.60 7.22 4.56
N PRO A 211 -16.90 7.56 4.54
CA PRO A 211 -17.46 8.40 3.49
C PRO A 211 -16.79 9.77 3.41
N VAL A 212 -16.39 10.36 4.54
CA VAL A 212 -15.68 11.64 4.56
C VAL A 212 -14.33 11.52 3.83
N PHE A 213 -13.55 10.49 4.15
CA PHE A 213 -12.28 10.23 3.47
C PHE A 213 -12.47 9.93 1.99
N CYS A 214 -13.52 9.18 1.62
CA CYS A 214 -13.84 8.89 0.22
C CYS A 214 -14.19 10.14 -0.56
N VAL A 215 -14.99 11.03 -0.01
CA VAL A 215 -15.35 12.31 -0.66
C VAL A 215 -14.10 13.14 -0.92
N LEU A 216 -13.18 13.24 0.06
CA LEU A 216 -11.92 13.95 -0.10
C LEU A 216 -11.03 13.31 -1.19
N ALA A 217 -10.94 11.96 -1.21
CA ALA A 217 -10.18 11.24 -2.23
C ALA A 217 -10.80 11.38 -3.63
N ILE A 218 -12.12 11.28 -3.76
CA ILE A 218 -12.83 11.48 -5.03
C ILE A 218 -12.61 12.90 -5.53
N ALA A 219 -12.78 13.91 -4.68
CA ALA A 219 -12.51 15.30 -5.03
C ALA A 219 -11.07 15.48 -5.51
N ALA A 220 -10.10 14.95 -4.78
CA ALA A 220 -8.70 15.01 -5.18
C ALA A 220 -8.45 14.34 -6.55
N ILE A 221 -9.01 13.15 -6.80
CA ILE A 221 -8.85 12.43 -8.08
C ILE A 221 -9.51 13.19 -9.23
N VAL A 222 -10.73 13.70 -9.03
CA VAL A 222 -11.50 14.38 -10.09
C VAL A 222 -10.82 15.68 -10.49
N PHE A 223 -10.45 16.52 -9.52
CA PHE A 223 -9.98 17.87 -9.78
C PHE A 223 -8.47 17.98 -10.03
N LEU A 224 -7.67 17.11 -9.41
CA LEU A 224 -6.21 17.26 -9.43
C LEU A 224 -5.51 16.29 -10.39
N ILE A 225 -6.14 15.17 -10.78
CA ILE A 225 -5.51 14.21 -11.68
C ILE A 225 -6.08 14.37 -13.09
N LYS A 226 -5.22 14.46 -14.08
CA LYS A 226 -5.59 14.37 -15.50
C LYS A 226 -5.12 13.03 -16.05
N GLU A 227 -6.07 12.10 -16.28
CA GLU A 227 -5.75 10.81 -16.86
C GLU A 227 -5.39 10.96 -18.35
N PRO A 228 -4.25 10.42 -18.82
CA PRO A 228 -3.90 10.44 -20.21
C PRO A 228 -4.88 9.56 -21.02
N LYS A 229 -5.21 10.00 -22.24
CA LYS A 229 -6.01 9.18 -23.15
C LYS A 229 -5.21 7.93 -23.52
N ARG A 230 -5.82 6.78 -23.38
CA ARG A 230 -5.23 5.50 -23.77
C ARG A 230 -5.43 5.31 -25.28
N GLU A 231 -4.33 5.04 -25.98
CA GLU A 231 -4.33 4.71 -27.43
C GLU A 231 -4.31 3.18 -27.64
N ALA A 232 -4.01 2.39 -26.60
CA ALA A 232 -3.90 0.93 -26.73
C ALA A 232 -5.27 0.25 -26.69
N GLU A 233 -5.49 -0.68 -27.62
CA GLU A 233 -6.67 -1.53 -27.62
C GLU A 233 -6.74 -2.41 -26.36
N PRO A 234 -7.94 -2.57 -25.77
CA PRO A 234 -8.08 -3.36 -24.55
C PRO A 234 -7.80 -4.84 -24.80
N THR A 235 -6.90 -5.43 -24.05
CA THR A 235 -6.55 -6.85 -24.15
C THR A 235 -7.78 -7.73 -23.84
N PRO A 236 -8.18 -8.67 -24.73
CA PRO A 236 -9.27 -9.59 -24.46
C PRO A 236 -9.02 -10.46 -23.22
N LEU A 237 -10.07 -10.78 -22.45
CA LEU A 237 -9.95 -11.55 -21.20
C LEU A 237 -9.22 -12.90 -21.39
N LYS A 238 -9.47 -13.60 -22.49
CA LYS A 238 -8.82 -14.88 -22.81
C LYS A 238 -7.30 -14.71 -22.96
N GLU A 239 -6.87 -13.66 -23.61
CA GLU A 239 -5.45 -13.35 -23.80
C GLU A 239 -4.81 -12.91 -22.46
N TYR A 240 -5.54 -12.14 -21.66
CA TYR A 240 -5.12 -11.72 -20.33
C TYR A 240 -4.84 -12.93 -19.42
N ILE A 241 -5.78 -13.88 -19.35
CA ILE A 241 -5.62 -15.13 -18.59
C ILE A 241 -4.48 -15.97 -19.17
N GLY A 242 -4.36 -16.03 -20.52
CA GLY A 242 -3.28 -16.75 -21.20
C GLY A 242 -1.89 -16.19 -20.88
N LYS A 243 -1.76 -14.87 -20.73
CA LYS A 243 -0.51 -14.21 -20.30
C LYS A 243 -0.14 -14.61 -18.86
N ILE A 244 -1.12 -14.59 -17.94
CA ILE A 244 -0.92 -15.09 -16.56
C ILE A 244 -0.40 -16.53 -16.57
N GLY A 245 -1.07 -17.41 -17.31
CA GLY A 245 -0.67 -18.82 -17.40
C GLY A 245 0.76 -19.02 -17.91
N ARG A 246 1.19 -18.22 -18.90
CA ARG A 246 2.57 -18.25 -19.42
C ARG A 246 3.59 -17.81 -18.37
N ILE A 247 3.31 -16.76 -17.61
CA ILE A 247 4.19 -16.28 -16.55
C ILE A 247 4.35 -17.34 -15.47
N PHE A 248 3.23 -17.95 -15.02
CA PHE A 248 3.29 -19.01 -14.02
C PHE A 248 3.97 -20.29 -14.53
N LYS A 249 3.86 -20.59 -15.83
CA LYS A 249 4.57 -21.73 -16.42
C LYS A 249 6.09 -21.51 -16.46
N LYS A 250 6.54 -20.27 -16.69
CA LYS A 250 7.96 -19.90 -16.76
C LYS A 250 8.57 -19.71 -15.37
N ASP A 251 7.93 -18.94 -14.51
CA ASP A 251 8.47 -18.44 -13.24
C ASP A 251 7.67 -18.90 -12.00
N GLY A 252 6.76 -19.86 -12.16
CA GLY A 252 5.73 -20.19 -11.17
C GLY A 252 6.25 -20.64 -9.81
N ARG A 253 7.35 -21.40 -9.76
CA ARG A 253 7.83 -21.95 -8.47
C ARG A 253 8.18 -20.87 -7.46
N TRP A 254 9.04 -19.94 -7.83
CA TRP A 254 9.45 -18.87 -6.93
C TRP A 254 8.34 -17.82 -6.75
N LEU A 255 7.51 -17.60 -7.78
CA LEU A 255 6.40 -16.65 -7.75
C LEU A 255 5.32 -17.09 -6.75
N VAL A 256 4.92 -18.37 -6.78
CA VAL A 256 3.95 -18.94 -5.82
C VAL A 256 4.47 -18.85 -4.39
N VAL A 257 5.76 -19.17 -4.16
CA VAL A 257 6.37 -19.05 -2.83
C VAL A 257 6.42 -17.59 -2.37
N SER A 258 6.70 -16.66 -3.27
CA SER A 258 6.69 -15.23 -2.95
C SER A 258 5.29 -14.71 -2.61
N PHE A 259 4.28 -15.18 -3.32
CA PHE A 259 2.87 -14.88 -3.05
C PHE A 259 2.45 -15.45 -1.69
N TRP A 260 2.82 -16.70 -1.42
CA TRP A 260 2.61 -17.35 -0.12
C TRP A 260 3.28 -16.57 1.01
N ALA A 261 4.55 -16.18 0.86
CA ALA A 261 5.28 -15.45 1.88
C ALA A 261 4.63 -14.08 2.19
N GLY A 262 4.16 -13.37 1.16
CA GLY A 262 3.40 -12.12 1.34
C GLY A 262 2.06 -12.32 2.05
N ALA A 263 1.32 -13.38 1.70
CA ALA A 263 0.06 -13.74 2.35
C ALA A 263 0.28 -14.17 3.81
N ALA A 264 1.28 -15.02 4.07
CA ALA A 264 1.63 -15.47 5.43
C ALA A 264 2.06 -14.31 6.32
N ALA A 265 2.86 -13.37 5.81
CA ALA A 265 3.25 -12.17 6.56
C ALA A 265 2.05 -11.31 6.94
N MET A 266 1.09 -11.12 6.02
CA MET A 266 -0.13 -10.38 6.31
C MET A 266 -1.07 -11.13 7.27
N PHE A 267 -1.18 -12.44 7.14
CA PHE A 267 -1.91 -13.33 8.05
C PHE A 267 -1.40 -13.16 9.48
N ILE A 268 -0.08 -13.27 9.66
CA ILE A 268 0.55 -13.16 10.98
C ILE A 268 0.38 -11.75 11.55
N LEU A 269 0.63 -10.70 10.75
CA LEU A 269 0.51 -9.32 11.18
C LEU A 269 -0.89 -9.00 11.71
N PHE A 270 -1.92 -9.28 10.92
CA PHE A 270 -3.30 -8.95 11.30
C PHE A 270 -3.84 -9.89 12.38
N GLY A 271 -3.43 -11.15 12.40
CA GLY A 271 -3.74 -12.07 13.48
C GLY A 271 -3.12 -11.62 14.81
N VAL A 272 -1.86 -11.22 14.82
CA VAL A 272 -1.16 -10.67 15.99
C VAL A 272 -1.81 -9.37 16.49
N LEU A 273 -2.18 -8.46 15.57
CA LEU A 273 -2.88 -7.22 15.95
C LEU A 273 -4.25 -7.50 16.55
N PHE A 274 -4.99 -8.45 16.01
CA PHE A 274 -6.26 -8.91 16.55
C PHE A 274 -6.07 -9.48 17.96
N PHE A 275 -5.11 -10.38 18.11
CA PHE A 275 -4.75 -10.97 19.41
C PHE A 275 -4.40 -9.89 20.44
N LEU A 276 -3.46 -8.99 20.08
CA LEU A 276 -3.00 -7.92 20.97
C LEU A 276 -4.15 -6.98 21.34
N SER A 277 -5.06 -6.67 20.41
CA SER A 277 -6.23 -5.81 20.68
C SER A 277 -7.16 -6.41 21.74
N ASN A 278 -7.39 -7.73 21.70
CA ASN A 278 -8.21 -8.42 22.71
C ASN A 278 -7.47 -8.52 24.06
N MET A 279 -6.22 -8.98 24.03
CA MET A 279 -5.41 -9.17 25.23
C MET A 279 -5.24 -7.89 26.07
N LEU A 280 -5.11 -6.74 25.41
CA LEU A 280 -4.95 -5.45 26.10
C LEU A 280 -6.19 -5.03 26.90
N GLU A 281 -7.40 -5.40 26.48
CA GLU A 281 -8.66 -5.10 27.21
C GLU A 281 -8.92 -6.07 28.34
N ASP A 282 -8.38 -7.29 28.27
CA ASP A 282 -8.56 -8.31 29.29
C ASP A 282 -7.70 -8.04 30.54
N LYS A 283 -8.12 -8.65 31.68
CA LYS A 283 -7.31 -8.65 32.90
C LYS A 283 -5.99 -9.41 32.65
N PRO A 284 -4.87 -8.96 33.21
CA PRO A 284 -4.72 -7.89 34.21
C PRO A 284 -4.52 -6.49 33.63
N TYR A 285 -4.42 -6.33 32.29
CA TYR A 285 -3.94 -5.10 31.65
C TYR A 285 -4.98 -3.98 31.65
N ASN A 286 -6.23 -4.27 31.30
CA ASN A 286 -7.34 -3.30 31.22
C ASN A 286 -6.99 -2.03 30.43
N ILE A 287 -6.19 -2.17 29.35
CA ILE A 287 -5.78 -1.07 28.46
C ILE A 287 -6.81 -0.93 27.34
N ASN A 288 -7.60 0.14 27.39
CA ASN A 288 -8.64 0.41 26.42
C ASN A 288 -8.51 1.83 25.83
N GLY A 289 -9.43 2.19 24.93
CA GLY A 289 -9.49 3.52 24.33
C GLY A 289 -8.21 3.90 23.58
N VAL A 290 -7.81 5.17 23.69
CA VAL A 290 -6.68 5.76 22.93
C VAL A 290 -5.33 5.12 23.30
N ARG A 291 -5.15 4.73 24.58
CA ARG A 291 -3.93 4.04 25.01
C ARG A 291 -3.71 2.74 24.25
N LYS A 292 -4.78 1.97 24.04
CA LYS A 292 -4.74 0.74 23.21
C LYS A 292 -4.34 1.05 21.76
N GLY A 293 -4.90 2.12 21.17
CA GLY A 293 -4.55 2.57 19.82
C GLY A 293 -3.05 2.84 19.68
N PHE A 294 -2.44 3.53 20.63
CA PHE A 294 -0.99 3.77 20.64
C PHE A 294 -0.18 2.48 20.78
N VAL A 295 -0.58 1.57 21.65
CA VAL A 295 0.11 0.28 21.82
C VAL A 295 0.05 -0.54 20.52
N LEU A 296 -1.10 -0.60 19.85
CA LEU A 296 -1.25 -1.27 18.56
C LEU A 296 -0.43 -0.62 17.43
N ALA A 297 -0.18 0.69 17.53
CA ALA A 297 0.64 1.41 16.56
C ALA A 297 2.13 1.06 16.68
N ILE A 298 2.64 0.60 17.83
CA ILE A 298 4.07 0.31 18.05
C ILE A 298 4.60 -0.76 17.06
N PRO A 299 4.01 -1.97 16.96
CA PRO A 299 4.45 -2.97 15.99
C PRO A 299 4.33 -2.48 14.53
N LEU A 300 3.27 -1.73 14.22
CA LEU A 300 3.05 -1.18 12.89
C LEU A 300 4.08 -0.10 12.54
N PHE A 301 4.47 0.74 13.50
CA PHE A 301 5.52 1.73 13.32
C PHE A 301 6.86 1.06 13.03
N GLY A 302 7.22 0.01 13.78
CA GLY A 302 8.40 -0.81 13.51
C GLY A 302 8.40 -1.39 12.10
N MET A 303 7.27 -1.97 11.66
CA MET A 303 7.11 -2.49 10.30
C MET A 303 7.29 -1.41 9.23
N VAL A 304 6.60 -0.29 9.38
CA VAL A 304 6.58 0.78 8.35
C VAL A 304 7.94 1.45 8.21
N THR A 305 8.58 1.77 9.34
CA THR A 305 9.93 2.37 9.35
C THR A 305 10.93 1.43 8.68
N THR A 306 10.89 0.14 9.03
CA THR A 306 11.77 -0.86 8.42
C THR A 306 11.46 -1.06 6.94
N ALA A 307 10.19 -1.10 6.54
CA ALA A 307 9.80 -1.22 5.14
C ALA A 307 10.28 -0.02 4.31
N TYR A 308 10.21 1.19 4.85
CA TYR A 308 10.71 2.40 4.19
C TYR A 308 12.24 2.35 4.01
N ILE A 309 12.98 2.01 5.07
CA ILE A 309 14.44 1.86 5.01
C ILE A 309 14.83 0.77 4.01
N THR A 310 14.19 -0.40 4.09
CA THR A 310 14.43 -1.51 3.17
C THR A 310 14.19 -1.10 1.73
N GLY A 311 13.04 -0.50 1.42
CA GLY A 311 12.73 -0.03 0.07
C GLY A 311 13.74 0.96 -0.50
N SER A 312 14.29 1.84 0.34
CA SER A 312 15.31 2.82 -0.08
C SER A 312 16.70 2.20 -0.33
N VAL A 313 17.03 1.12 0.37
CA VAL A 313 18.38 0.51 0.36
C VAL A 313 18.54 -0.58 -0.71
N ILE A 314 17.50 -1.35 -1.00
CA ILE A 314 17.60 -2.55 -1.87
C ILE A 314 18.02 -2.25 -3.31
N ARG A 315 17.73 -1.08 -3.88
CA ARG A 315 18.18 -0.59 -5.21
C ARG A 315 18.26 -1.69 -6.29
N LYS A 316 17.32 -2.63 -6.31
CA LYS A 316 17.29 -3.79 -7.23
C LYS A 316 18.48 -4.78 -7.08
N ASN A 317 19.22 -4.74 -5.98
CA ASN A 317 20.28 -5.70 -5.70
C ASN A 317 19.67 -7.04 -5.23
N GLY A 318 19.66 -8.04 -6.10
CA GLY A 318 19.04 -9.34 -5.82
C GLY A 318 19.70 -10.11 -4.68
N VAL A 319 21.02 -9.94 -4.46
CA VAL A 319 21.72 -10.57 -3.32
C VAL A 319 21.23 -9.97 -2.00
N LEU A 320 21.14 -8.64 -1.93
CA LEU A 320 20.64 -7.93 -0.74
C LEU A 320 19.17 -8.27 -0.49
N ILE A 321 18.32 -8.29 -1.52
CA ILE A 321 16.92 -8.69 -1.44
C ILE A 321 16.80 -10.08 -0.80
N ARG A 322 17.59 -11.05 -1.26
CA ARG A 322 17.58 -12.41 -0.72
C ARG A 322 17.96 -12.46 0.77
N TRP A 323 19.01 -11.76 1.15
CA TRP A 323 19.44 -11.70 2.54
C TRP A 323 18.39 -11.04 3.44
N LEU A 324 17.84 -9.90 3.04
CA LEU A 324 16.83 -9.18 3.81
C LEU A 324 15.54 -9.99 3.97
N MET A 325 15.08 -10.72 2.92
CA MET A 325 13.92 -11.61 3.04
C MET A 325 14.15 -12.71 4.07
N ASN A 326 15.32 -13.37 4.03
CA ASN A 326 15.63 -14.47 4.97
C ASN A 326 15.83 -13.95 6.40
N ILE A 327 16.51 -12.82 6.59
CA ILE A 327 16.66 -12.17 7.89
C ILE A 327 15.28 -11.76 8.44
N GLY A 328 14.42 -11.18 7.61
CA GLY A 328 13.06 -10.77 8.01
C GLY A 328 12.23 -11.96 8.48
N LEU A 329 12.23 -13.06 7.73
CA LEU A 329 11.50 -14.29 8.10
C LEU A 329 12.10 -14.95 9.33
N PHE A 330 13.43 -14.94 9.47
CA PHE A 330 14.10 -15.46 10.67
C PHE A 330 13.75 -14.65 11.92
N LEU A 331 13.80 -13.31 11.85
CA LEU A 331 13.39 -12.43 12.94
C LEU A 331 11.93 -12.66 13.34
N MET A 332 11.06 -12.81 12.34
CA MET A 332 9.64 -13.10 12.57
C MET A 332 9.47 -14.44 13.29
N ALA A 333 10.10 -15.51 12.81
CA ALA A 333 10.01 -16.84 13.41
C ALA A 333 10.62 -16.86 14.82
N ALA A 334 11.80 -16.27 15.02
CA ALA A 334 12.49 -16.23 16.31
C ALA A 334 11.71 -15.41 17.36
N ALA A 335 11.18 -14.25 16.97
CA ALA A 335 10.37 -13.42 17.86
C ALA A 335 9.08 -14.12 18.27
N LEU A 336 8.36 -14.72 17.33
CA LEU A 336 7.12 -15.47 17.61
C LEU A 336 7.40 -16.74 18.44
N CYS A 337 8.54 -17.39 18.22
CA CYS A 337 8.99 -18.50 19.07
C CYS A 337 9.24 -18.03 20.50
N ALA A 338 9.95 -16.92 20.67
CA ALA A 338 10.24 -16.36 22.00
C ALA A 338 8.97 -15.98 22.78
N THR A 339 7.90 -15.55 22.10
CA THR A 339 6.62 -15.24 22.77
C THR A 339 5.97 -16.44 23.45
N ILE A 340 6.32 -17.68 23.08
CA ILE A 340 5.78 -18.89 23.71
C ILE A 340 6.15 -18.96 25.19
N TRP A 341 7.33 -18.45 25.55
CA TRP A 341 7.87 -18.50 26.93
C TRP A 341 7.91 -17.11 27.60
N LEU A 342 8.06 -16.02 26.83
CA LEU A 342 8.30 -14.67 27.33
C LEU A 342 7.05 -13.78 27.24
N ASN A 343 5.87 -14.33 27.40
CA ASN A 343 4.59 -13.62 27.27
C ASN A 343 4.04 -13.03 28.57
N GLN A 344 4.72 -13.26 29.71
CA GLN A 344 4.24 -12.81 31.03
C GLN A 344 4.40 -11.30 31.23
N ASN A 345 5.43 -10.70 30.64
CA ASN A 345 5.68 -9.26 30.72
C ASN A 345 5.17 -8.58 29.46
N LEU A 346 4.20 -7.65 29.61
CA LEU A 346 3.58 -6.93 28.50
C LEU A 346 4.61 -6.19 27.64
N TYR A 347 5.60 -5.56 28.23
CA TYR A 347 6.60 -4.77 27.48
C TYR A 347 7.49 -5.69 26.62
N ILE A 348 7.93 -6.81 27.17
CA ILE A 348 8.71 -7.83 26.44
C ILE A 348 7.85 -8.39 25.31
N PHE A 349 6.60 -8.69 25.60
CA PHE A 349 5.67 -9.23 24.62
C PHE A 349 5.44 -8.27 23.45
N ILE A 350 5.13 -6.98 23.72
CA ILE A 350 5.00 -5.95 22.66
C ILE A 350 6.32 -5.79 21.90
N GLY A 351 7.47 -5.83 22.59
CA GLY A 351 8.78 -5.79 21.97
C GLY A 351 9.00 -6.94 20.98
N LEU A 352 8.67 -8.17 21.34
CA LEU A 352 8.76 -9.35 20.47
C LEU A 352 7.81 -9.25 19.27
N LEU A 353 6.57 -8.81 19.48
CA LEU A 353 5.64 -8.57 18.38
C LEU A 353 6.13 -7.46 17.44
N THR A 354 6.82 -6.45 17.97
CA THR A 354 7.46 -5.40 17.18
C THR A 354 8.60 -5.96 16.34
N VAL A 355 9.45 -6.83 16.91
CA VAL A 355 10.52 -7.51 16.15
C VAL A 355 9.93 -8.39 15.04
N SER A 356 8.84 -9.11 15.30
CA SER A 356 8.11 -9.86 14.26
C SER A 356 7.60 -8.94 13.15
N SER A 357 7.06 -7.79 13.51
CA SER A 357 6.56 -6.78 12.55
C SER A 357 7.69 -6.13 11.75
N ILE A 358 8.86 -5.90 12.37
CA ILE A 358 10.10 -5.49 11.68
C ILE A 358 10.49 -6.52 10.62
N GLY A 359 10.41 -7.82 10.94
CA GLY A 359 10.62 -8.91 9.99
C GLY A 359 9.69 -8.82 8.78
N THR A 360 8.41 -8.51 8.99
CA THR A 360 7.45 -8.23 7.92
C THR A 360 7.86 -7.00 7.09
N GLY A 361 8.37 -5.95 7.75
CA GLY A 361 8.86 -4.73 7.10
C GLY A 361 10.09 -4.96 6.21
N LEU A 362 10.97 -5.90 6.56
CA LEU A 362 12.08 -6.34 5.71
C LEU A 362 11.59 -7.15 4.50
N LEU A 363 10.61 -8.02 4.70
CA LEU A 363 10.14 -8.98 3.71
C LEU A 363 9.34 -8.31 2.57
N LEU A 364 8.34 -7.50 2.90
CA LEU A 364 7.34 -7.04 1.92
C LEU A 364 7.91 -6.19 0.78
N PRO A 365 8.79 -5.19 1.02
CA PRO A 365 9.39 -4.41 -0.07
C PRO A 365 10.26 -5.27 -0.97
N CYS A 366 10.98 -6.24 -0.41
CA CYS A 366 11.79 -7.19 -1.17
C CYS A 366 10.94 -8.03 -2.12
N LEU A 367 9.83 -8.59 -1.64
CA LEU A 367 8.88 -9.35 -2.46
C LEU A 367 8.26 -8.49 -3.56
N THR A 368 7.80 -7.29 -3.22
CA THR A 368 7.21 -6.36 -4.20
C THR A 368 8.21 -6.01 -5.30
N THR A 369 9.44 -5.62 -4.94
CA THR A 369 10.48 -5.29 -5.91
C THR A 369 10.84 -6.46 -6.80
N MET A 370 10.94 -7.67 -6.25
CA MET A 370 11.26 -8.87 -7.00
C MET A 370 10.13 -9.25 -7.97
N ILE A 371 8.88 -9.22 -7.51
CA ILE A 371 7.70 -9.56 -8.34
C ILE A 371 7.54 -8.55 -9.48
N THR A 372 7.69 -7.26 -9.20
CA THR A 372 7.55 -6.22 -10.23
C THR A 372 8.73 -6.17 -11.20
N GLY A 373 9.91 -6.59 -10.77
CA GLY A 373 11.13 -6.54 -11.57
C GLY A 373 11.31 -7.67 -12.57
N VAL A 374 10.60 -8.80 -12.41
CA VAL A 374 10.71 -9.97 -13.32
C VAL A 374 9.74 -9.86 -14.49
N VAL A 375 8.65 -9.14 -14.32
CA VAL A 375 7.56 -9.07 -15.30
C VAL A 375 7.73 -7.84 -16.20
N GLU A 376 7.43 -7.98 -17.49
CA GLU A 376 7.44 -6.86 -18.44
C GLU A 376 6.47 -5.75 -17.99
N LYS A 377 6.76 -4.48 -18.34
CA LYS A 377 5.95 -3.33 -17.91
C LYS A 377 4.45 -3.52 -18.19
N ALA A 378 4.10 -4.10 -19.34
CA ALA A 378 2.71 -4.34 -19.75
C ALA A 378 1.98 -5.37 -18.86
N GLU A 379 2.71 -6.25 -18.19
CA GLU A 379 2.17 -7.37 -17.40
C GLU A 379 2.27 -7.13 -15.89
N ARG A 380 2.97 -6.07 -15.45
CA ARG A 380 3.19 -5.75 -14.03
C ARG A 380 1.89 -5.55 -13.26
N GLY A 381 0.95 -4.79 -13.80
CA GLY A 381 -0.33 -4.53 -13.17
C GLY A 381 -1.09 -5.81 -12.83
N MET A 382 -1.09 -6.76 -13.76
CA MET A 382 -1.73 -8.07 -13.63
C MET A 382 -1.16 -8.91 -12.47
N ILE A 383 0.16 -9.08 -12.45
CA ILE A 383 0.84 -9.90 -11.44
C ILE A 383 0.81 -9.21 -10.07
N THR A 384 0.93 -7.88 -10.03
CA THR A 384 0.82 -7.09 -8.80
C THR A 384 -0.59 -7.15 -8.21
N SER A 385 -1.63 -7.16 -9.05
CA SER A 385 -3.02 -7.34 -8.60
C SER A 385 -3.22 -8.72 -7.98
N LEU A 386 -2.70 -9.79 -8.59
CA LEU A 386 -2.77 -11.15 -8.04
C LEU A 386 -2.00 -11.25 -6.71
N TYR A 387 -0.82 -10.65 -6.63
CA TYR A 387 -0.06 -10.59 -5.38
C TYR A 387 -0.81 -9.84 -4.28
N SER A 388 -1.39 -8.69 -4.61
CA SER A 388 -2.20 -7.90 -3.68
C SER A 388 -3.44 -8.68 -3.23
N SER A 389 -4.11 -9.39 -4.15
CA SER A 389 -5.23 -10.29 -3.86
C SER A 389 -4.86 -11.31 -2.78
N LEU A 390 -3.75 -12.04 -2.95
CA LEU A 390 -3.30 -13.04 -1.97
C LEU A 390 -2.89 -12.43 -0.64
N ARG A 391 -2.31 -11.23 -0.63
CA ARG A 391 -2.04 -10.50 0.62
C ARG A 391 -3.34 -10.15 1.37
N PHE A 392 -4.39 -9.73 0.66
CA PHE A 392 -5.70 -9.47 1.27
C PHE A 392 -6.35 -10.74 1.80
N LEU A 393 -6.20 -11.89 1.13
CA LEU A 393 -6.63 -13.18 1.66
C LEU A 393 -5.84 -13.55 2.92
N GLY A 394 -4.54 -13.26 2.98
CA GLY A 394 -3.74 -13.39 4.21
C GLY A 394 -4.34 -12.58 5.36
N VAL A 395 -4.66 -11.31 5.13
CA VAL A 395 -5.35 -10.45 6.12
C VAL A 395 -6.68 -11.04 6.55
N ALA A 396 -7.44 -11.60 5.60
CA ALA A 396 -8.77 -12.16 5.82
C ALA A 396 -8.77 -13.33 6.81
N PHE A 397 -7.81 -14.23 6.66
CA PHE A 397 -7.73 -15.45 7.48
C PHE A 397 -7.02 -15.25 8.82
N GLY A 398 -6.23 -14.19 8.99
CA GLY A 398 -5.50 -13.91 10.23
C GLY A 398 -6.42 -13.86 11.45
N PRO A 399 -7.28 -12.84 11.61
CA PRO A 399 -8.11 -12.65 12.78
C PRO A 399 -8.99 -13.86 13.15
N PRO A 400 -9.75 -14.50 12.23
CA PRO A 400 -10.63 -15.61 12.60
C PRO A 400 -9.88 -16.86 13.04
N LEU A 401 -8.75 -17.19 12.38
CA LEU A 401 -7.95 -18.34 12.81
C LEU A 401 -7.26 -18.10 14.15
N PHE A 402 -6.81 -16.88 14.42
CA PHE A 402 -6.30 -16.50 15.73
C PHE A 402 -7.41 -16.56 16.78
N GLY A 403 -8.62 -16.04 16.49
CA GLY A 403 -9.76 -16.15 17.41
C GLY A 403 -10.11 -17.60 17.74
N TRP A 404 -10.21 -18.46 16.73
CA TRP A 404 -10.48 -19.89 16.93
C TRP A 404 -9.37 -20.64 17.70
N MET A 405 -8.10 -20.31 17.41
CA MET A 405 -6.99 -20.91 18.15
C MET A 405 -6.91 -20.42 19.60
N LEU A 406 -7.29 -19.17 19.87
CA LEU A 406 -7.34 -18.61 21.23
C LEU A 406 -8.34 -19.32 22.13
N GLU A 407 -9.46 -19.81 21.60
CA GLU A 407 -10.42 -20.62 22.35
C GLU A 407 -9.75 -21.90 22.91
N LYS A 408 -8.69 -22.38 22.26
CA LYS A 408 -7.92 -23.53 22.74
C LYS A 408 -6.82 -23.11 23.71
N SER A 409 -5.91 -22.26 23.28
CA SER A 409 -4.79 -21.79 24.11
C SER A 409 -3.98 -20.71 23.38
N GLN A 410 -3.54 -19.68 24.09
CA GLN A 410 -2.57 -18.72 23.61
C GLN A 410 -1.29 -19.39 23.08
N ARG A 411 -0.82 -20.44 23.74
CA ARG A 411 0.36 -21.20 23.34
C ARG A 411 0.19 -21.85 21.96
N THR A 412 -1.00 -22.36 21.67
CA THR A 412 -1.34 -22.94 20.36
C THR A 412 -1.20 -21.92 19.24
N VAL A 413 -1.65 -20.68 19.47
CA VAL A 413 -1.52 -19.57 18.50
C VAL A 413 -0.05 -19.37 18.15
N PHE A 414 0.82 -19.14 19.16
CA PHE A 414 2.22 -18.80 18.91
C PHE A 414 3.04 -19.98 18.37
N ILE A 415 2.74 -21.23 18.74
CA ILE A 415 3.34 -22.40 18.12
C ILE A 415 2.98 -22.46 16.63
N THR A 416 1.70 -22.31 16.29
CA THR A 416 1.24 -22.40 14.89
C THR A 416 1.89 -21.34 14.01
N VAL A 417 1.93 -20.07 14.46
CA VAL A 417 2.53 -19.00 13.65
C VAL A 417 4.05 -19.08 13.60
N THR A 418 4.71 -19.62 14.63
CA THR A 418 6.14 -19.91 14.61
C THR A 418 6.46 -20.96 13.55
N VAL A 419 5.72 -22.08 13.55
CA VAL A 419 5.87 -23.15 12.55
C VAL A 419 5.61 -22.61 11.15
N LEU A 420 4.54 -21.84 10.96
CA LEU A 420 4.22 -21.21 9.68
C LEU A 420 5.34 -20.29 9.19
N SER A 421 5.89 -19.45 10.09
CA SER A 421 7.00 -18.54 9.76
C SER A 421 8.26 -19.31 9.39
N PHE A 422 8.57 -20.36 10.13
CA PHE A 422 9.73 -21.20 9.89
C PHE A 422 9.60 -21.98 8.56
N LEU A 423 8.44 -22.57 8.27
CA LEU A 423 8.17 -23.22 6.99
C LEU A 423 8.29 -22.22 5.82
N THR A 424 7.76 -21.01 6.02
CA THR A 424 7.88 -19.94 5.00
C THR A 424 9.35 -19.53 4.79
N LEU A 425 10.14 -19.45 5.86
CA LEU A 425 11.58 -19.21 5.77
C LEU A 425 12.28 -20.29 4.94
N LEU A 426 12.02 -21.56 5.21
CA LEU A 426 12.60 -22.66 4.44
C LEU A 426 12.20 -22.62 2.97
N LEU A 427 10.93 -22.40 2.67
CA LEU A 427 10.44 -22.26 1.29
C LEU A 427 11.13 -21.12 0.55
N VAL A 428 11.25 -19.94 1.17
CA VAL A 428 11.92 -18.78 0.56
C VAL A 428 13.42 -19.03 0.39
N LEU A 429 14.08 -19.61 1.39
CA LEU A 429 15.52 -19.89 1.37
C LEU A 429 15.91 -20.82 0.21
N PHE A 430 15.13 -21.87 -0.03
CA PHE A 430 15.44 -22.88 -1.03
C PHE A 430 14.88 -22.56 -2.43
N LEU A 431 13.68 -21.99 -2.52
CA LEU A 431 12.96 -21.83 -3.78
C LEU A 431 13.03 -20.40 -4.36
N VAL A 432 13.32 -19.38 -3.55
CA VAL A 432 13.40 -18.00 -4.04
C VAL A 432 14.86 -17.60 -4.20
N LYS A 433 15.30 -17.55 -5.45
CA LYS A 433 16.69 -17.19 -5.82
C LYS A 433 16.62 -16.01 -6.80
N PRO A 434 16.59 -14.76 -6.33
CA PRO A 434 16.58 -13.60 -7.23
C PRO A 434 17.87 -13.55 -8.06
N ALA A 435 17.75 -13.07 -9.30
CA ALA A 435 18.92 -12.79 -10.13
C ALA A 435 19.82 -11.74 -9.44
N LYS A 436 21.13 -11.72 -9.76
CA LYS A 436 22.07 -10.77 -9.13
C LYS A 436 21.62 -9.31 -9.25
N GLN A 437 20.97 -8.96 -10.36
CA GLN A 437 20.25 -7.69 -10.55
C GLN A 437 18.81 -7.98 -10.96
N VAL A 438 17.86 -7.41 -10.25
CA VAL A 438 16.44 -7.44 -10.59
C VAL A 438 16.18 -6.32 -11.61
N LYS A 439 15.54 -6.66 -12.74
CA LYS A 439 15.30 -5.72 -13.86
C LYS A 439 14.39 -4.54 -13.46
#